data_da6795e0cba7558ef05d55a6a7871ca8
#
_entry.id   da6795e0cba7558ef05d55a6a7871ca8
#
_cell.length_a   1.000
_cell.length_b   1.000
_cell.length_c   1.000
_cell.angle_alpha   90.00
_cell.angle_beta   90.00
_cell.angle_gamma   90.00
#
_symmetry.space_group_name_H-M   'P 1'
#
loop_
_entity.id
_entity.type
_entity.pdbx_description
1 polymer ?
#
loop_
_entity_poly.entity_id
_entity_poly.type
_entity_poly.pdbx_seq_one_letter_code
_entity_poly.pdbx_strand_id
1 'polypeptide(L)'
;IEHTAGASFAPNPIYFDPENIVKLAIEGGCNAVASTFGILGSVARKYAHKIPFVVKLNHNELLSYPNSFDQVLFGTVKEAWNMGAVAVGATIYFGSEQSRRQLVEIAEAFEYAHELGMATILWCYLRNNDFKKGAIDYHSAADLTGQADRLGVTIKADIVKQKLPTNNGGFKAIGFGKVDERMYTELATDHPIDLCRYQVANGYMGRVGLINSGGESHGTSDLRDAVITAVVNKRAGGMGLISGRKAFQKPMNKGVE
;
A
#
# COMPACT_ATOMS: atom_id res chain seq x y z
N ILE A 1 -3.57 9.86 -3.03
CA ILE A 1 -4.32 11.08 -2.71
C ILE A 1 -4.93 11.05 -1.29
N GLU A 2 -4.54 10.13 -0.48
CA GLU A 2 -5.29 9.80 0.74
C GLU A 2 -4.78 10.50 2.01
N HIS A 3 -3.72 11.22 1.99
CA HIS A 3 -3.20 11.76 3.23
C HIS A 3 -2.55 13.11 3.15
N THR A 4 -2.33 13.62 4.32
CA THR A 4 -1.69 14.86 4.69
C THR A 4 -2.18 16.06 3.93
N ALA A 5 -3.42 16.49 4.19
CA ALA A 5 -3.88 17.81 3.77
C ALA A 5 -3.24 18.32 2.46
N GLY A 6 -3.24 19.60 2.23
CA GLY A 6 -2.65 20.18 1.04
C GLY A 6 -1.12 20.09 0.91
N ALA A 7 -0.41 19.76 1.99
CA ALA A 7 1.05 19.78 1.99
C ALA A 7 1.71 18.85 0.96
N SER A 8 1.09 17.69 0.68
CA SER A 8 1.59 16.75 -0.34
C SER A 8 1.50 17.29 -1.77
N PHE A 9 0.64 18.27 -2.03
CA PHE A 9 0.42 18.85 -3.35
C PHE A 9 1.14 20.20 -3.54
N ALA A 10 1.68 20.78 -2.46
CA ALA A 10 2.36 22.06 -2.52
C ALA A 10 3.49 22.15 -3.59
N PRO A 11 4.28 21.08 -3.84
CA PRO A 11 5.28 21.11 -4.90
C PRO A 11 4.72 21.32 -6.31
N ASN A 12 3.46 20.91 -6.55
CA ASN A 12 2.75 21.21 -7.80
C ASN A 12 1.29 21.51 -7.52
N PRO A 13 0.92 22.81 -7.36
CA PRO A 13 -0.41 23.23 -6.92
C PRO A 13 -1.57 22.83 -7.84
N ILE A 14 -1.34 22.49 -9.10
CA ILE A 14 -2.40 22.03 -10.00
C ILE A 14 -3.12 20.78 -9.48
N TYR A 15 -2.44 19.99 -8.65
CA TYR A 15 -2.97 18.76 -8.08
C TYR A 15 -3.78 18.95 -6.79
N PHE A 16 -3.97 20.19 -6.33
CA PHE A 16 -5.04 20.50 -5.38
C PHE A 16 -6.42 20.20 -5.97
N ASP A 17 -6.56 20.32 -7.29
CA ASP A 17 -7.71 19.78 -8.01
C ASP A 17 -7.48 18.28 -8.27
N PRO A 18 -8.25 17.38 -7.62
CA PRO A 18 -8.07 15.93 -7.75
C PRO A 18 -8.35 15.43 -9.17
N GLU A 19 -9.08 16.18 -9.98
CA GLU A 19 -9.33 15.86 -11.39
C GLU A 19 -8.00 15.75 -12.17
N ASN A 20 -7.02 16.58 -11.85
CA ASN A 20 -5.71 16.54 -12.51
C ASN A 20 -4.88 15.29 -12.14
N ILE A 21 -5.09 14.73 -10.95
CA ILE A 21 -4.46 13.46 -10.59
C ILE A 21 -5.07 12.29 -11.38
N VAL A 22 -6.39 12.31 -11.59
CA VAL A 22 -7.06 11.32 -12.42
C VAL A 22 -6.61 11.42 -13.88
N LYS A 23 -6.50 12.64 -14.42
CA LYS A 23 -5.93 12.86 -15.76
C LYS A 23 -4.50 12.33 -15.87
N LEU A 24 -3.66 12.63 -14.88
CA LEU A 24 -2.29 12.11 -14.82
C LEU A 24 -2.26 10.58 -14.88
N ALA A 25 -3.12 9.91 -14.12
CA ALA A 25 -3.20 8.45 -14.11
C ALA A 25 -3.66 7.88 -15.46
N ILE A 26 -4.62 8.53 -16.11
CA ILE A 26 -5.11 8.13 -17.45
C ILE A 26 -4.02 8.30 -18.50
N GLU A 27 -3.38 9.47 -18.53
CA GLU A 27 -2.31 9.78 -19.49
C GLU A 27 -1.07 8.90 -19.28
N GLY A 28 -0.75 8.57 -18.01
CA GLY A 28 0.33 7.65 -17.65
C GLY A 28 0.00 6.16 -17.83
N GLY A 29 -1.20 5.82 -18.34
CA GLY A 29 -1.60 4.44 -18.60
C GLY A 29 -1.78 3.58 -17.35
N CYS A 30 -2.12 4.19 -16.20
CA CYS A 30 -2.38 3.45 -14.98
C CYS A 30 -3.60 2.53 -15.10
N ASN A 31 -3.59 1.40 -14.41
CA ASN A 31 -4.70 0.45 -14.40
C ASN A 31 -5.85 0.88 -13.49
N ALA A 32 -5.58 1.69 -12.46
CA ALA A 32 -6.58 2.18 -11.53
C ALA A 32 -6.08 3.43 -10.77
N VAL A 33 -7.01 4.13 -10.14
CA VAL A 33 -6.73 5.23 -9.22
C VAL A 33 -7.23 4.86 -7.82
N ALA A 34 -6.34 4.91 -6.83
CA ALA A 34 -6.72 4.75 -5.43
C ALA A 34 -7.03 6.14 -4.82
N SER A 35 -8.20 6.29 -4.24
CA SER A 35 -8.69 7.57 -3.72
C SER A 35 -9.46 7.43 -2.40
N THR A 36 -9.82 8.58 -1.84
CA THR A 36 -10.77 8.68 -0.73
C THR A 36 -12.20 8.80 -1.25
N PHE A 37 -13.20 8.62 -0.38
CA PHE A 37 -14.61 8.82 -0.70
C PHE A 37 -14.90 10.23 -1.24
N GLY A 38 -14.36 11.26 -0.60
CA GLY A 38 -14.56 12.64 -1.02
C GLY A 38 -14.04 12.92 -2.43
N ILE A 39 -12.88 12.37 -2.76
CA ILE A 39 -12.30 12.51 -4.10
C ILE A 39 -13.13 11.74 -5.13
N LEU A 40 -13.47 10.48 -4.86
CA LEU A 40 -14.32 9.72 -5.77
C LEU A 40 -15.64 10.45 -6.04
N GLY A 41 -16.29 10.97 -4.99
CA GLY A 41 -17.52 11.73 -5.12
C GLY A 41 -17.41 12.96 -6.04
N SER A 42 -16.25 13.61 -6.05
CA SER A 42 -16.00 14.78 -6.91
C SER A 42 -15.71 14.46 -8.37
N VAL A 43 -15.16 13.26 -8.67
CA VAL A 43 -14.63 12.94 -10.02
C VAL A 43 -15.33 11.75 -10.71
N ALA A 44 -16.09 10.92 -9.98
CA ALA A 44 -16.63 9.66 -10.49
C ALA A 44 -17.47 9.82 -11.76
N ARG A 45 -18.36 10.83 -11.82
CA ARG A 45 -19.24 11.06 -12.97
C ARG A 45 -18.46 11.30 -14.27
N LYS A 46 -17.28 11.93 -14.18
CA LYS A 46 -16.46 12.24 -15.35
C LYS A 46 -15.52 11.11 -15.75
N TYR A 47 -15.08 10.28 -14.80
CA TYR A 47 -13.93 9.42 -15.02
C TYR A 47 -14.13 7.93 -14.70
N ALA A 48 -15.20 7.53 -13.98
CA ALA A 48 -15.41 6.12 -13.63
C ALA A 48 -15.53 5.19 -14.84
N HIS A 49 -15.95 5.71 -16.00
CA HIS A 49 -16.00 4.98 -17.27
C HIS A 49 -14.66 4.96 -18.03
N LYS A 50 -13.65 5.72 -17.57
CA LYS A 50 -12.33 5.85 -18.23
C LYS A 50 -11.24 5.10 -17.49
N ILE A 51 -11.32 5.04 -16.16
CA ILE A 51 -10.35 4.38 -15.31
C ILE A 51 -11.04 3.81 -14.07
N PRO A 52 -10.71 2.57 -13.66
CA PRO A 52 -11.21 1.99 -12.43
C PRO A 52 -10.78 2.76 -11.18
N PHE A 53 -11.68 2.85 -10.19
CA PHE A 53 -11.37 3.45 -8.89
C PHE A 53 -11.31 2.40 -7.79
N VAL A 54 -10.29 2.53 -6.95
CA VAL A 54 -10.14 1.86 -5.67
C VAL A 54 -10.44 2.87 -4.57
N VAL A 55 -11.41 2.61 -3.72
CA VAL A 55 -11.71 3.51 -2.60
C VAL A 55 -11.12 2.97 -1.32
N LYS A 56 -10.35 3.78 -0.65
CA LYS A 56 -9.78 3.43 0.64
C LYS A 56 -10.80 3.69 1.75
N LEU A 57 -11.17 2.62 2.49
CA LEU A 57 -12.20 2.64 3.52
C LEU A 57 -11.75 3.35 4.79
N ASN A 58 -10.46 3.24 5.13
CA ASN A 58 -9.92 3.74 6.40
C ASN A 58 -8.67 4.60 6.23
N HIS A 59 -8.47 5.50 7.17
CA HIS A 59 -7.31 6.38 7.27
C HIS A 59 -6.90 6.57 8.73
N ASN A 60 -5.64 6.94 8.94
CA ASN A 60 -5.25 7.61 10.18
C ASN A 60 -5.77 9.05 10.13
N GLU A 61 -6.43 9.53 11.16
CA GLU A 61 -6.97 10.89 11.18
C GLU A 61 -5.88 11.98 11.33
N LEU A 62 -4.67 11.60 11.79
CA LEU A 62 -3.43 12.37 11.85
C LEU A 62 -3.44 13.59 12.82
N LEU A 63 -4.53 13.83 13.50
CA LEU A 63 -4.65 14.92 14.48
C LEU A 63 -4.51 14.42 15.93
N SER A 64 -4.70 13.13 16.17
CA SER A 64 -4.49 12.53 17.50
C SER A 64 -2.99 12.58 17.85
N TYR A 65 -2.68 13.15 18.99
CA TYR A 65 -1.34 13.25 19.50
C TYR A 65 -1.26 12.80 20.96
N PRO A 66 -0.30 11.94 21.34
CA PRO A 66 0.63 11.23 20.47
C PRO A 66 -0.06 10.24 19.52
N ASN A 67 0.56 10.00 18.36
CA ASN A 67 -0.02 9.13 17.34
C ASN A 67 -0.11 7.67 17.84
N SER A 68 -1.33 7.14 17.90
CA SER A 68 -1.61 5.76 18.32
C SER A 68 -1.49 4.73 17.20
N PHE A 69 -1.10 5.13 15.99
CA PHE A 69 -1.11 4.27 14.79
C PHE A 69 -2.47 3.61 14.55
N ASP A 70 -3.52 4.39 14.71
CA ASP A 70 -4.86 3.92 14.45
C ASP A 70 -5.29 4.17 12.99
N GLN A 71 -6.20 3.33 12.53
CA GLN A 71 -6.90 3.46 11.26
C GLN A 71 -8.39 3.45 11.55
N VAL A 72 -9.09 4.48 11.11
CA VAL A 72 -10.53 4.67 11.35
C VAL A 72 -11.28 4.55 10.04
N LEU A 73 -12.41 3.87 10.04
CA LEU A 73 -13.29 3.79 8.87
C LEU A 73 -13.95 5.14 8.59
N PHE A 74 -13.85 5.63 7.35
CA PHE A 74 -14.46 6.88 6.88
C PHE A 74 -15.69 6.67 6.01
N GLY A 75 -15.99 5.44 5.66
CA GLY A 75 -17.15 5.05 4.87
C GLY A 75 -17.32 3.55 4.79
N THR A 76 -18.36 3.12 4.12
CA THR A 76 -18.73 1.70 4.02
C THR A 76 -18.42 1.13 2.64
N VAL A 77 -18.30 -0.19 2.57
CA VAL A 77 -18.17 -0.91 1.29
C VAL A 77 -19.37 -0.64 0.39
N LYS A 78 -20.57 -0.62 0.96
CA LYS A 78 -21.81 -0.35 0.19
C LYS A 78 -21.81 1.05 -0.42
N GLU A 79 -21.31 2.03 0.31
CA GLU A 79 -21.16 3.40 -0.20
C GLU A 79 -20.17 3.43 -1.39
N ALA A 80 -19.01 2.81 -1.23
CA ALA A 80 -18.01 2.71 -2.29
C ALA A 80 -18.58 2.06 -3.56
N TRP A 81 -19.32 0.97 -3.39
CA TRP A 81 -20.00 0.27 -4.48
C TRP A 81 -21.05 1.15 -5.18
N ASN A 82 -21.90 1.84 -4.42
CA ASN A 82 -22.91 2.76 -4.95
C ASN A 82 -22.27 3.93 -5.72
N MET A 83 -21.06 4.35 -5.36
CA MET A 83 -20.31 5.40 -6.05
C MET A 83 -19.59 4.91 -7.31
N GLY A 84 -19.65 3.62 -7.61
CA GLY A 84 -19.05 3.02 -8.81
C GLY A 84 -17.59 2.62 -8.67
N ALA A 85 -17.08 2.46 -7.44
CA ALA A 85 -15.76 1.87 -7.21
C ALA A 85 -15.78 0.38 -7.58
N VAL A 86 -14.69 -0.10 -8.19
CA VAL A 86 -14.53 -1.51 -8.56
C VAL A 86 -13.77 -2.31 -7.51
N ALA A 87 -13.13 -1.62 -6.60
CA ALA A 87 -12.36 -2.21 -5.51
C ALA A 87 -12.41 -1.33 -4.26
N VAL A 88 -12.26 -1.96 -3.12
CA VAL A 88 -12.01 -1.26 -1.86
C VAL A 88 -10.60 -1.55 -1.36
N GLY A 89 -10.03 -0.57 -0.70
CA GLY A 89 -8.73 -0.70 -0.06
C GLY A 89 -8.80 -0.35 1.41
N ALA A 90 -7.88 -0.90 2.18
CA ALA A 90 -7.73 -0.56 3.59
C ALA A 90 -6.27 -0.63 4.02
N THR A 91 -5.95 0.02 5.12
CA THR A 91 -4.67 -0.15 5.81
C THR A 91 -4.89 -0.88 7.12
N ILE A 92 -4.02 -1.84 7.41
CA ILE A 92 -3.85 -2.35 8.76
C ILE A 92 -2.43 -1.99 9.22
N TYR A 93 -2.33 -1.41 10.39
CA TYR A 93 -1.07 -1.18 11.07
C TYR A 93 -0.75 -2.38 11.97
N PHE A 94 -0.22 -3.44 11.35
CA PHE A 94 0.15 -4.66 12.04
C PHE A 94 1.19 -4.40 13.15
N GLY A 95 0.95 -4.97 14.30
CA GLY A 95 1.79 -4.80 15.48
C GLY A 95 1.50 -3.56 16.31
N SER A 96 0.60 -2.67 15.89
CA SER A 96 0.10 -1.58 16.73
C SER A 96 -0.89 -2.09 17.79
N GLU A 97 -1.15 -1.29 18.80
CA GLU A 97 -2.16 -1.59 19.83
C GLU A 97 -3.56 -1.78 19.21
N GLN A 98 -3.83 -1.13 18.10
CA GLN A 98 -5.12 -1.16 17.40
C GLN A 98 -5.21 -2.26 16.33
N SER A 99 -4.15 -3.02 16.08
CA SER A 99 -4.10 -3.97 14.97
C SER A 99 -5.19 -5.05 15.03
N ARG A 100 -5.56 -5.50 16.23
CA ARG A 100 -6.61 -6.53 16.41
C ARG A 100 -7.98 -6.04 15.98
N ARG A 101 -8.35 -4.82 16.36
CA ARG A 101 -9.60 -4.19 15.95
C ARG A 101 -9.61 -3.97 14.44
N GLN A 102 -8.55 -3.41 13.90
CA GLN A 102 -8.42 -3.19 12.45
C GLN A 102 -8.54 -4.49 11.66
N LEU A 103 -7.96 -5.59 12.14
CA LEU A 103 -8.08 -6.91 11.50
C LEU A 103 -9.53 -7.37 11.40
N VAL A 104 -10.31 -7.26 12.47
CA VAL A 104 -11.73 -7.67 12.49
C VAL A 104 -12.55 -6.79 11.55
N GLU A 105 -12.44 -5.48 11.68
CA GLU A 105 -13.17 -4.52 10.84
C GLU A 105 -12.90 -4.73 9.34
N ILE A 106 -11.65 -4.97 8.96
CA ILE A 106 -11.30 -5.13 7.56
C ILE A 106 -11.64 -6.52 7.03
N ALA A 107 -11.55 -7.57 7.87
CA ALA A 107 -12.00 -8.90 7.47
C ALA A 107 -13.50 -8.92 7.12
N GLU A 108 -14.33 -8.25 7.92
CA GLU A 108 -15.77 -8.09 7.66
C GLU A 108 -16.03 -7.23 6.41
N ALA A 109 -15.30 -6.13 6.26
CA ALA A 109 -15.42 -5.27 5.09
C ALA A 109 -15.03 -6.00 3.79
N PHE A 110 -13.97 -6.80 3.81
CA PHE A 110 -13.52 -7.55 2.63
C PHE A 110 -14.48 -8.68 2.26
N GLU A 111 -15.08 -9.35 3.25
CA GLU A 111 -16.14 -10.31 3.00
C GLU A 111 -17.31 -9.68 2.25
N TYR A 112 -17.80 -8.56 2.76
CA TYR A 112 -18.90 -7.83 2.11
C TYR A 112 -18.52 -7.26 0.73
N ALA A 113 -17.27 -6.85 0.54
CA ALA A 113 -16.80 -6.42 -0.77
C ALA A 113 -16.86 -7.56 -1.81
N HIS A 114 -16.46 -8.76 -1.43
CA HIS A 114 -16.55 -9.94 -2.30
C HIS A 114 -18.01 -10.32 -2.61
N GLU A 115 -18.94 -10.20 -1.66
CA GLU A 115 -20.37 -10.38 -1.92
C GLU A 115 -20.90 -9.42 -2.98
N LEU A 116 -20.37 -8.21 -3.04
CA LEU A 116 -20.73 -7.21 -4.06
C LEU A 116 -19.90 -7.31 -5.34
N GLY A 117 -19.00 -8.31 -5.46
CA GLY A 117 -18.14 -8.51 -6.62
C GLY A 117 -17.00 -7.50 -6.75
N MET A 118 -16.62 -6.84 -5.67
CA MET A 118 -15.49 -5.89 -5.63
C MET A 118 -14.19 -6.60 -5.29
N ALA A 119 -13.09 -6.14 -5.86
CA ALA A 119 -11.75 -6.56 -5.44
C ALA A 119 -11.33 -5.88 -4.13
N THR A 120 -10.41 -6.53 -3.40
CA THR A 120 -9.91 -6.05 -2.12
C THR A 120 -8.40 -5.85 -2.13
N ILE A 121 -7.94 -4.69 -1.66
CA ILE A 121 -6.51 -4.35 -1.61
C ILE A 121 -6.12 -3.95 -0.20
N LEU A 122 -5.14 -4.64 0.39
CA LEU A 122 -4.69 -4.34 1.74
C LEU A 122 -3.30 -3.70 1.76
N TRP A 123 -3.19 -2.54 2.38
CA TRP A 123 -1.90 -1.93 2.75
C TRP A 123 -1.40 -2.58 4.04
N CYS A 124 -0.47 -3.52 3.91
CA CYS A 124 0.07 -4.32 5.01
C CYS A 124 1.26 -3.60 5.69
N TYR A 125 0.99 -2.55 6.44
CA TYR A 125 2.05 -1.80 7.08
C TYR A 125 2.30 -2.25 8.52
N LEU A 126 3.57 -2.31 8.88
CA LEU A 126 3.98 -2.55 10.27
C LEU A 126 4.05 -1.23 11.04
N ARG A 127 3.53 -1.23 12.26
CA ARG A 127 3.64 -0.12 13.21
C ARG A 127 3.75 -0.68 14.63
N ASN A 128 4.96 -0.83 15.10
CA ASN A 128 5.26 -1.24 16.46
C ASN A 128 6.53 -0.51 16.91
N ASN A 129 6.45 0.21 18.02
CA ASN A 129 7.58 0.99 18.51
C ASN A 129 8.80 0.11 18.83
N ASP A 130 8.57 -1.13 19.25
CA ASP A 130 9.64 -2.09 19.59
C ASP A 130 10.36 -2.66 18.36
N PHE A 131 9.82 -2.42 17.15
CA PHE A 131 10.50 -2.78 15.90
C PHE A 131 11.55 -1.74 15.47
N LYS A 132 11.87 -0.81 16.34
CA LYS A 132 12.98 0.13 16.17
C LYS A 132 13.92 0.01 17.36
N LYS A 133 15.17 -0.38 17.11
CA LYS A 133 16.22 -0.50 18.13
C LYS A 133 17.39 0.42 17.80
N GLY A 134 17.57 1.46 18.60
CA GLY A 134 18.58 2.48 18.33
C GLY A 134 18.34 3.16 16.97
N ALA A 135 19.33 3.11 16.10
CA ALA A 135 19.25 3.70 14.75
C ALA A 135 18.63 2.75 13.71
N ILE A 136 18.40 1.47 14.06
CA ILE A 136 17.93 0.46 13.10
C ILE A 136 16.40 0.35 13.16
N ASP A 137 15.76 0.46 11.98
CA ASP A 137 14.33 0.30 11.78
C ASP A 137 14.05 -1.04 11.09
N TYR A 138 13.36 -1.94 11.78
CA TYR A 138 13.01 -3.27 11.29
C TYR A 138 11.65 -3.35 10.59
N HIS A 139 10.89 -2.25 10.50
CA HIS A 139 9.55 -2.25 9.87
C HIS A 139 9.56 -2.63 8.37
N SER A 140 10.71 -2.66 7.74
CA SER A 140 10.89 -3.13 6.35
C SER A 140 11.60 -4.48 6.26
N ALA A 141 11.89 -5.15 7.38
CA ALA A 141 12.53 -6.47 7.36
C ALA A 141 11.72 -7.48 6.56
N ALA A 142 12.39 -8.33 5.77
CA ALA A 142 11.74 -9.25 4.86
C ALA A 142 10.80 -10.24 5.56
N ASP A 143 11.21 -10.78 6.71
CA ASP A 143 10.41 -11.71 7.50
C ASP A 143 9.19 -11.04 8.16
N LEU A 144 9.36 -9.84 8.70
CA LEU A 144 8.27 -9.07 9.30
C LEU A 144 7.24 -8.63 8.26
N THR A 145 7.70 -8.12 7.12
CA THR A 145 6.80 -7.71 6.02
C THR A 145 6.12 -8.91 5.39
N GLY A 146 6.82 -10.03 5.23
CA GLY A 146 6.24 -11.30 4.77
C GLY A 146 5.16 -11.81 5.71
N GLN A 147 5.34 -11.69 7.03
CA GLN A 147 4.31 -12.03 8.01
C GLN A 147 3.09 -11.11 7.91
N ALA A 148 3.28 -9.81 7.72
CA ALA A 148 2.19 -8.87 7.52
C ALA A 148 1.39 -9.20 6.23
N ASP A 149 2.07 -9.51 5.14
CA ASP A 149 1.45 -9.94 3.89
C ASP A 149 0.66 -11.24 4.08
N ARG A 150 1.23 -12.21 4.84
CA ARG A 150 0.53 -13.46 5.16
C ARG A 150 -0.76 -13.24 5.95
N LEU A 151 -0.77 -12.31 6.89
CA LEU A 151 -1.99 -11.91 7.60
C LEU A 151 -3.00 -11.25 6.66
N GLY A 152 -2.54 -10.40 5.75
CA GLY A 152 -3.39 -9.75 4.75
C GLY A 152 -4.10 -10.76 3.84
N VAL A 153 -3.39 -11.76 3.35
CA VAL A 153 -4.01 -12.79 2.50
C VAL A 153 -4.91 -13.72 3.30
N THR A 154 -4.66 -13.89 4.60
CA THR A 154 -5.52 -14.69 5.49
C THR A 154 -6.90 -14.05 5.66
N ILE A 155 -7.01 -12.74 5.65
CA ILE A 155 -8.29 -12.02 5.68
C ILE A 155 -8.86 -11.74 4.29
N LYS A 156 -8.47 -12.50 3.30
CA LYS A 156 -9.04 -12.51 1.94
C LYS A 156 -8.71 -11.24 1.11
N ALA A 157 -7.56 -10.61 1.31
CA ALA A 157 -7.10 -9.60 0.37
C ALA A 157 -6.76 -10.25 -0.98
N ASP A 158 -7.25 -9.70 -2.10
CA ASP A 158 -6.89 -10.12 -3.46
C ASP A 158 -5.52 -9.59 -3.86
N ILE A 159 -5.17 -8.42 -3.33
CA ILE A 159 -3.89 -7.77 -3.55
C ILE A 159 -3.38 -7.23 -2.21
N VAL A 160 -2.12 -7.50 -1.90
CA VAL A 160 -1.42 -6.87 -0.78
C VAL A 160 -0.46 -5.81 -1.28
N LYS A 161 -0.39 -4.70 -0.56
CA LYS A 161 0.57 -3.64 -0.80
C LYS A 161 1.60 -3.61 0.31
N GLN A 162 2.88 -3.65 -0.06
CA GLN A 162 3.98 -3.64 0.90
C GLN A 162 5.11 -2.71 0.44
N LYS A 163 5.99 -2.33 1.37
CA LYS A 163 7.27 -1.72 1.03
C LYS A 163 8.22 -2.77 0.44
N LEU A 164 9.18 -2.36 -0.37
CA LEU A 164 10.29 -3.23 -0.71
C LEU A 164 11.01 -3.64 0.58
N PRO A 165 11.33 -4.93 0.76
CA PRO A 165 11.90 -5.43 1.99
C PRO A 165 13.41 -5.19 2.09
N THR A 166 13.91 -5.22 3.32
CA THR A 166 15.33 -5.15 3.63
C THR A 166 15.78 -6.42 4.35
N ASN A 167 17.05 -6.78 4.18
CA ASN A 167 17.67 -7.88 4.91
C ASN A 167 18.43 -7.32 6.11
N ASN A 168 17.75 -7.18 7.24
CA ASN A 168 18.32 -6.61 8.47
C ASN A 168 18.10 -7.49 9.71
N GLY A 169 17.71 -8.76 9.52
CA GLY A 169 17.56 -9.75 10.58
C GLY A 169 16.21 -9.77 11.29
N GLY A 170 15.34 -8.81 11.05
CA GLY A 170 13.92 -8.81 11.48
C GLY A 170 13.64 -9.43 12.86
N PHE A 171 12.80 -10.48 12.93
CA PHE A 171 12.46 -11.20 14.17
C PHE A 171 13.69 -11.67 14.95
N LYS A 172 14.71 -12.21 14.27
CA LYS A 172 15.94 -12.69 14.89
C LYS A 172 16.68 -11.54 15.57
N ALA A 173 16.82 -10.40 14.91
CA ALA A 173 17.52 -9.23 15.43
C ALA A 173 16.78 -8.56 16.61
N ILE A 174 15.45 -8.54 16.56
CA ILE A 174 14.66 -7.98 17.67
C ILE A 174 14.47 -8.99 18.84
N GLY A 175 14.79 -10.26 18.61
CA GLY A 175 14.66 -11.30 19.64
C GLY A 175 13.22 -11.70 19.95
N PHE A 176 12.35 -11.61 18.96
CA PHE A 176 10.91 -11.90 19.07
C PHE A 176 10.46 -12.89 18.00
N GLY A 177 9.49 -13.73 18.35
CA GLY A 177 8.91 -14.70 17.43
C GLY A 177 9.80 -15.95 17.22
N LYS A 178 9.26 -16.90 16.45
CA LYS A 178 9.98 -18.09 16.00
C LYS A 178 9.92 -18.16 14.49
N VAL A 179 11.05 -17.97 13.84
CA VAL A 179 11.21 -18.04 12.39
C VAL A 179 12.21 -19.15 12.09
N ASP A 180 11.91 -19.99 11.11
CA ASP A 180 12.83 -21.01 10.63
C ASP A 180 14.13 -20.34 10.14
N GLU A 181 15.28 -20.86 10.55
CA GLU A 181 16.59 -20.30 10.22
C GLU A 181 16.82 -20.23 8.70
N ARG A 182 16.18 -21.09 7.93
CA ARG A 182 16.24 -21.06 6.46
C ARG A 182 15.69 -19.78 5.85
N MET A 183 14.85 -19.02 6.57
CA MET A 183 14.46 -17.68 6.15
C MET A 183 15.68 -16.81 5.89
N TYR A 184 16.70 -16.92 6.72
CA TYR A 184 17.91 -16.08 6.69
C TYR A 184 19.06 -16.69 5.88
N THR A 185 19.04 -18.00 5.65
CA THR A 185 20.14 -18.75 4.99
C THR A 185 19.81 -19.22 3.59
N GLU A 186 18.53 -19.43 3.26
CA GLU A 186 18.10 -20.05 2.00
C GLU A 186 17.00 -19.26 1.27
N LEU A 187 16.03 -18.69 2.00
CA LEU A 187 14.83 -18.09 1.43
C LEU A 187 14.96 -16.60 1.12
N ALA A 188 15.96 -15.95 1.66
CA ALA A 188 16.28 -14.54 1.38
C ALA A 188 17.78 -14.37 1.23
N THR A 189 18.17 -13.45 0.37
CA THR A 189 19.56 -13.00 0.15
C THR A 189 19.60 -11.48 0.30
N ASP A 190 20.76 -10.86 0.08
CA ASP A 190 20.86 -9.39 0.01
C ASP A 190 20.32 -8.81 -1.31
N HIS A 191 19.96 -9.68 -2.25
CA HIS A 191 19.47 -9.24 -3.54
C HIS A 191 17.98 -8.83 -3.46
N PRO A 192 17.60 -7.61 -3.87
CA PRO A 192 16.25 -7.08 -3.67
C PRO A 192 15.14 -7.91 -4.34
N ILE A 193 15.45 -8.59 -5.46
CA ILE A 193 14.47 -9.46 -6.13
C ILE A 193 14.15 -10.68 -5.24
N ASP A 194 15.15 -11.28 -4.59
CA ASP A 194 14.93 -12.44 -3.74
C ASP A 194 14.16 -12.07 -2.47
N LEU A 195 14.49 -10.92 -1.87
CA LEU A 195 13.73 -10.37 -0.74
C LEU A 195 12.27 -10.12 -1.10
N CYS A 196 12.00 -9.50 -2.25
CA CYS A 196 10.66 -9.26 -2.74
C CYS A 196 9.94 -10.58 -3.11
N ARG A 197 10.66 -11.56 -3.63
CA ARG A 197 10.12 -12.90 -3.92
C ARG A 197 9.67 -13.61 -2.64
N TYR A 198 10.34 -13.39 -1.53
CA TYR A 198 9.88 -13.91 -0.25
C TYR A 198 8.53 -13.31 0.16
N GLN A 199 8.29 -12.02 -0.09
CA GLN A 199 6.95 -11.42 0.10
C GLN A 199 5.91 -12.08 -0.81
N VAL A 200 6.22 -12.27 -2.10
CA VAL A 200 5.33 -12.96 -3.05
C VAL A 200 5.00 -14.38 -2.59
N ALA A 201 5.98 -15.11 -2.05
CA ALA A 201 5.78 -16.46 -1.53
C ALA A 201 4.78 -16.49 -0.38
N ASN A 202 4.78 -15.46 0.49
CA ASN A 202 3.81 -15.32 1.58
C ASN A 202 2.38 -15.05 1.09
N GLY A 203 2.20 -14.56 -0.13
CA GLY A 203 0.93 -14.43 -0.85
C GLY A 203 0.50 -15.72 -1.56
N TYR A 204 0.60 -16.87 -0.90
CA TYR A 204 0.29 -18.20 -1.46
C TYR A 204 1.04 -18.48 -2.77
N MET A 205 2.36 -18.22 -2.76
CA MET A 205 3.23 -18.41 -3.95
C MET A 205 2.78 -17.59 -5.16
N GLY A 206 2.34 -16.35 -4.91
CA GLY A 206 1.92 -15.40 -5.94
C GLY A 206 0.48 -15.58 -6.44
N ARG A 207 -0.34 -16.40 -5.77
CA ARG A 207 -1.78 -16.50 -6.08
C ARG A 207 -2.56 -15.28 -5.60
N VAL A 208 -2.05 -14.57 -4.60
CA VAL A 208 -2.50 -13.25 -4.21
C VAL A 208 -1.49 -12.23 -4.73
N GLY A 209 -1.97 -11.16 -5.34
CA GLY A 209 -1.11 -10.15 -5.96
C GLY A 209 -0.30 -9.35 -4.95
N LEU A 210 0.95 -9.04 -5.29
CA LEU A 210 1.78 -8.09 -4.54
C LEU A 210 2.04 -6.85 -5.37
N ILE A 211 1.72 -5.68 -4.81
CA ILE A 211 2.17 -4.39 -5.33
C ILE A 211 3.10 -3.71 -4.34
N ASN A 212 4.17 -3.08 -4.82
CA ASN A 212 5.07 -2.35 -3.94
C ASN A 212 4.79 -0.85 -3.91
N SER A 213 5.09 -0.22 -2.78
CA SER A 213 4.95 1.22 -2.60
C SER A 213 5.97 1.99 -3.42
N GLY A 214 5.53 3.03 -4.13
CA GLY A 214 6.43 3.95 -4.84
C GLY A 214 7.30 4.82 -3.92
N GLY A 215 6.92 4.97 -2.66
CA GLY A 215 7.68 5.75 -1.67
C GLY A 215 7.51 7.26 -1.79
N GLU A 216 8.38 7.98 -1.10
CA GLU A 216 8.44 9.44 -1.14
C GLU A 216 9.14 9.93 -2.40
N SER A 217 8.89 11.20 -2.77
CA SER A 217 9.66 11.85 -3.83
C SER A 217 11.04 12.26 -3.30
N HIS A 218 12.06 11.97 -4.08
CA HIS A 218 13.45 12.38 -3.84
C HIS A 218 13.96 13.28 -4.98
N GLY A 219 13.04 13.86 -5.74
CA GLY A 219 13.35 14.81 -6.82
C GLY A 219 13.91 14.14 -8.06
N THR A 220 15.19 14.34 -8.35
CA THR A 220 15.83 13.89 -9.62
C THR A 220 15.95 12.36 -9.75
N SER A 221 15.95 11.62 -8.64
CA SER A 221 16.07 10.15 -8.68
C SER A 221 14.73 9.41 -8.84
N ASP A 222 13.60 10.11 -8.80
CA ASP A 222 12.27 9.48 -8.71
C ASP A 222 11.94 8.50 -9.82
N LEU A 223 12.26 8.84 -11.08
CA LEU A 223 12.03 7.95 -12.21
C LEU A 223 12.87 6.68 -12.10
N ARG A 224 14.15 6.83 -11.79
CA ARG A 224 15.05 5.69 -11.56
C ARG A 224 14.53 4.79 -10.45
N ASP A 225 14.13 5.37 -9.30
CA ASP A 225 13.64 4.63 -8.14
C ASP A 225 12.32 3.90 -8.47
N ALA A 226 11.44 4.54 -9.23
CA ALA A 226 10.20 3.91 -9.69
C ALA A 226 10.48 2.73 -10.61
N VAL A 227 11.39 2.89 -11.59
CA VAL A 227 11.82 1.81 -12.51
C VAL A 227 12.44 0.65 -11.73
N ILE A 228 13.36 0.94 -10.79
CA ILE A 228 13.97 -0.11 -9.95
C ILE A 228 12.88 -0.86 -9.18
N THR A 229 11.95 -0.15 -8.54
CA THR A 229 10.85 -0.78 -7.80
C THR A 229 10.00 -1.66 -8.71
N ALA A 230 9.65 -1.19 -9.90
CA ALA A 230 8.87 -1.95 -10.87
C ALA A 230 9.60 -3.21 -11.33
N VAL A 231 10.89 -3.10 -11.67
CA VAL A 231 11.72 -4.24 -12.12
C VAL A 231 11.86 -5.27 -11.01
N VAL A 232 12.16 -4.84 -9.77
CA VAL A 232 12.28 -5.74 -8.61
C VAL A 232 10.97 -6.48 -8.38
N ASN A 233 9.85 -5.77 -8.32
CA ASN A 233 8.53 -6.36 -8.11
C ASN A 233 8.19 -7.38 -9.22
N LYS A 234 8.29 -7.00 -10.48
CA LYS A 234 7.92 -7.87 -11.61
C LYS A 234 8.81 -9.11 -11.70
N ARG A 235 10.11 -8.97 -11.51
CA ARG A 235 11.05 -10.12 -11.52
C ARG A 235 10.90 -11.02 -10.30
N ALA A 236 10.42 -10.48 -9.20
CA ALA A 236 10.07 -11.27 -8.01
C ALA A 236 8.77 -12.08 -8.16
N GLY A 237 7.94 -11.76 -9.16
CA GLY A 237 6.62 -12.36 -9.37
C GLY A 237 5.45 -11.51 -8.88
N GLY A 238 5.68 -10.24 -8.58
CA GLY A 238 4.63 -9.29 -8.19
C GLY A 238 3.83 -8.74 -9.38
N MET A 239 2.74 -8.03 -9.08
CA MET A 239 1.83 -7.46 -10.08
C MET A 239 2.25 -6.08 -10.58
N GLY A 240 2.96 -5.30 -9.77
CA GLY A 240 3.33 -3.94 -10.12
C GLY A 240 3.59 -3.05 -8.91
N LEU A 241 3.35 -1.76 -9.07
CA LEU A 241 3.56 -0.78 -8.02
C LEU A 241 2.38 0.19 -7.92
N ILE A 242 2.28 0.87 -6.78
CA ILE A 242 1.40 2.01 -6.60
C ILE A 242 2.25 3.26 -6.39
N SER A 243 2.12 4.22 -7.29
CA SER A 243 2.84 5.48 -7.26
C SER A 243 1.90 6.65 -6.91
N GLY A 244 2.46 7.67 -6.31
CA GLY A 244 1.73 8.88 -5.94
C GLY A 244 2.67 10.08 -6.00
N ARG A 245 3.31 10.44 -4.89
CA ARG A 245 4.16 11.64 -4.77
C ARG A 245 5.23 11.75 -5.86
N LYS A 246 5.84 10.65 -6.27
CA LYS A 246 6.84 10.64 -7.36
C LYS A 246 6.27 11.09 -8.70
N ALA A 247 4.96 10.96 -8.91
CA ALA A 247 4.26 11.41 -10.11
C ALA A 247 3.65 12.80 -9.93
N PHE A 248 2.76 12.99 -8.94
CA PHE A 248 1.99 14.23 -8.81
C PHE A 248 2.73 15.41 -8.15
N GLN A 249 3.96 15.21 -7.64
CA GLN A 249 4.80 16.32 -7.19
C GLN A 249 5.66 16.93 -8.33
N LYS A 250 5.39 16.56 -9.56
CA LYS A 250 6.10 17.03 -10.78
C LYS A 250 5.13 17.64 -11.78
N PRO A 251 5.63 18.39 -12.76
CA PRO A 251 4.83 18.79 -13.94
C PRO A 251 4.19 17.55 -14.61
N MET A 252 2.99 17.73 -15.18
CA MET A 252 2.19 16.63 -15.75
C MET A 252 2.99 15.74 -16.71
N ASN A 253 3.69 16.34 -17.67
CA ASN A 253 4.52 15.62 -18.64
C ASN A 253 5.65 14.76 -18.00
N LYS A 254 6.16 15.19 -16.85
CA LYS A 254 7.17 14.43 -16.10
C LYS A 254 6.57 13.40 -15.15
N GLY A 255 5.35 13.61 -14.73
CA GLY A 255 4.60 12.66 -13.92
C GLY A 255 4.07 11.48 -14.72
N VAL A 256 3.83 11.67 -16.01
CA VAL A 256 3.38 10.64 -16.96
C VAL A 256 4.50 9.67 -17.36
N GLU A 257 5.76 10.14 -17.44
CA GLU A 257 6.95 9.29 -17.69
C GLU A 257 7.07 8.19 -16.63
#